data_6b0288778840940a532c58f241280b05
#
_entry.id   6b0288778840940a532c58f241280b05
#
_cell.length_a   1.000
_cell.length_b   1.000
_cell.length_c   1.000
_cell.angle_alpha   90.00
_cell.angle_beta   90.00
_cell.angle_gamma   90.00
#
_symmetry.space_group_name_H-M   'P 1'
#
loop_
_entity.id
_entity.type
_entity.pdbx_description
1 polymer ?
#
loop_
_entity_poly.entity_id
_entity_poly.type
_entity_poly.pdbx_seq_one_letter_code
_entity_poly.pdbx_strand_id
1 'polypeptide(L)'
;MNLRCTREPLLAALQTAAVVVPSRSTRPVLTNVKLDVDGSTAVLSATDLEIGIRTEIEGVETTAAGSVLLPSVRLMAIVRESPPGTTFEIETDGNATVVKAARSQFRLPAEDPVEFPSVA
;
A
#
# COMPACT_ATOMS: atom_id res chain seq x y z
N MET A 1 2.20 -8.98 -9.02
CA MET A 1 1.03 -8.37 -8.35
C MET A 1 0.53 -7.22 -9.21
N ASN A 2 -0.74 -7.13 -9.42
CA ASN A 2 -1.35 -6.01 -10.13
C ASN A 2 -2.70 -5.69 -9.50
N LEU A 3 -2.90 -4.40 -9.19
CA LEU A 3 -4.09 -3.91 -8.51
C LEU A 3 -4.55 -2.61 -9.15
N ARG A 4 -5.85 -2.49 -9.37
CA ARG A 4 -6.47 -1.23 -9.78
C ARG A 4 -7.52 -0.83 -8.76
N CYS A 5 -7.49 0.42 -8.32
CA CYS A 5 -8.45 0.95 -7.36
C CYS A 5 -8.62 2.45 -7.55
N THR A 6 -9.69 2.99 -7.00
CA THR A 6 -9.92 4.44 -7.02
C THR A 6 -9.32 5.10 -5.78
N ARG A 7 -9.12 6.41 -5.89
CA ARG A 7 -8.47 7.23 -4.86
C ARG A 7 -9.14 7.12 -3.49
N GLU A 8 -10.45 7.27 -3.42
CA GLU A 8 -11.14 7.41 -2.13
C GLU A 8 -11.04 6.16 -1.26
N PRO A 9 -11.30 4.94 -1.76
CA PRO A 9 -11.08 3.74 -0.96
C PRO A 9 -9.62 3.53 -0.57
N LEU A 10 -8.68 3.82 -1.48
CA LEU A 10 -7.27 3.69 -1.17
C LEU A 10 -6.84 4.69 -0.10
N LEU A 11 -7.28 5.94 -0.21
CA LEU A 11 -6.97 6.97 0.78
C LEU A 11 -7.53 6.59 2.15
N ALA A 12 -8.76 6.11 2.20
CA ALA A 12 -9.39 5.69 3.46
C ALA A 12 -8.58 4.59 4.14
N ALA A 13 -8.15 3.58 3.38
CA ALA A 13 -7.34 2.49 3.91
C ALA A 13 -5.98 2.99 4.40
N LEU A 14 -5.34 3.87 3.64
CA LEU A 14 -4.06 4.47 4.03
C LEU A 14 -4.17 5.31 5.30
N GLN A 15 -5.24 6.10 5.43
CA GLN A 15 -5.47 6.91 6.62
C GLN A 15 -5.69 6.03 7.85
N THR A 16 -6.41 4.93 7.70
CA THR A 16 -6.60 3.98 8.78
C THR A 16 -5.27 3.34 9.19
N ALA A 17 -4.48 2.89 8.23
CA ALA A 17 -3.19 2.28 8.49
C ALA A 17 -2.18 3.27 9.11
N ALA A 18 -2.24 4.53 8.70
CA ALA A 18 -1.31 5.56 9.15
C ALA A 18 -1.37 5.81 10.65
N VAL A 19 -2.49 5.50 11.30
CA VAL A 19 -2.63 5.64 12.75
C VAL A 19 -1.60 4.77 13.49
N VAL A 20 -1.21 3.66 12.89
CA VAL A 20 -0.32 2.67 13.52
C VAL A 20 1.11 2.78 13.00
N VAL A 21 1.32 3.30 11.78
CA VAL A 21 2.66 3.39 11.20
C VAL A 21 3.53 4.36 12.02
N PRO A 22 4.67 3.89 12.56
CA PRO A 22 5.54 4.79 13.32
C PRO A 22 6.24 5.79 12.38
N SER A 23 6.36 7.04 12.83
CA SER A 23 7.08 8.07 12.08
C SER A 23 8.60 7.83 12.13
N ARG A 24 9.06 7.19 13.19
CA ARG A 24 10.47 6.80 13.37
C ARG A 24 10.50 5.42 14.01
N SER A 25 11.44 4.60 13.57
CA SER A 25 11.58 3.27 14.13
C SER A 25 13.03 2.81 13.96
N THR A 26 13.52 2.03 14.94
CA THR A 26 14.78 1.31 14.81
C THR A 26 14.67 0.16 13.81
N ARG A 27 13.44 -0.18 13.41
CA ARG A 27 13.17 -1.15 12.35
C ARG A 27 12.51 -0.44 11.17
N PRO A 28 13.28 -0.01 10.17
CA PRO A 28 12.74 0.76 9.04
C PRO A 28 11.61 0.08 8.29
N VAL A 29 11.56 -1.25 8.29
CA VAL A 29 10.48 -1.99 7.64
C VAL A 29 9.10 -1.58 8.16
N LEU A 30 9.00 -1.14 9.40
CA LEU A 30 7.73 -0.73 10.01
C LEU A 30 7.19 0.61 9.48
N THR A 31 8.01 1.37 8.75
CA THR A 31 7.54 2.62 8.13
C THR A 31 6.77 2.36 6.83
N ASN A 32 6.71 1.10 6.41
CA ASN A 32 5.93 0.67 5.26
C ASN A 32 4.54 0.22 5.68
N VAL A 33 3.64 0.15 4.69
CA VAL A 33 2.43 -0.64 4.77
C VAL A 33 2.63 -1.87 3.90
N LYS A 34 2.03 -2.98 4.29
CA LYS A 34 2.04 -4.19 3.49
C LYS A 34 0.74 -4.29 2.71
N LEU A 35 0.85 -4.44 1.40
CA LEU A 35 -0.30 -4.64 0.52
C LEU A 35 -0.32 -6.10 0.10
N ASP A 36 -1.38 -6.80 0.50
CA ASP A 36 -1.64 -8.18 0.09
C ASP A 36 -2.82 -8.20 -0.89
N VAL A 37 -2.58 -8.72 -2.08
CA VAL A 37 -3.60 -8.83 -3.12
C VAL A 37 -3.86 -10.31 -3.38
N ASP A 38 -5.12 -10.70 -3.28
CA ASP A 38 -5.53 -12.10 -3.45
C ASP A 38 -6.91 -12.15 -4.11
N GLY A 39 -6.99 -12.77 -5.28
CA GLY A 39 -8.26 -12.89 -5.99
C GLY A 39 -8.86 -11.51 -6.28
N SER A 40 -9.97 -11.21 -5.63
CA SER A 40 -10.69 -9.95 -5.81
C SER A 40 -10.51 -8.99 -4.63
N THR A 41 -9.63 -9.31 -3.68
CA THR A 41 -9.46 -8.52 -2.46
C THR A 41 -8.06 -7.95 -2.35
N ALA A 42 -7.95 -6.81 -1.66
CA ALA A 42 -6.69 -6.19 -1.32
C ALA A 42 -6.75 -5.71 0.12
N VAL A 43 -5.72 -6.03 0.90
CA VAL A 43 -5.65 -5.70 2.32
C VAL A 43 -4.36 -4.94 2.59
N LEU A 44 -4.48 -3.79 3.26
CA LEU A 44 -3.34 -3.06 3.80
C LEU A 44 -3.14 -3.44 5.25
N SER A 45 -1.90 -3.70 5.62
CA SER A 45 -1.51 -4.00 7.00
C SER A 45 -0.43 -3.04 7.45
N ALA A 46 -0.48 -2.67 8.72
CA ALA A 46 0.54 -1.85 9.37
C ALA A 46 0.70 -2.29 10.82
N THR A 47 1.87 -2.08 11.39
CA THR A 47 2.12 -2.41 12.79
C THR A 47 3.30 -1.60 13.34
N ASP A 48 3.26 -1.31 14.64
CA ASP A 48 4.38 -0.78 15.38
C ASP A 48 4.95 -1.82 16.36
N LEU A 49 4.56 -3.09 16.22
CA LEU A 49 4.87 -4.26 17.04
C LEU A 49 3.97 -4.41 18.28
N GLU A 50 3.35 -3.34 18.73
CA GLU A 50 2.39 -3.41 19.86
C GLU A 50 0.96 -3.49 19.34
N ILE A 51 0.66 -2.68 18.33
CA ILE A 51 -0.65 -2.62 17.70
C ILE A 51 -0.48 -2.98 16.24
N GLY A 52 -1.37 -3.80 15.73
CA GLY A 52 -1.44 -4.12 14.32
C GLY A 52 -2.81 -3.77 13.78
N ILE A 53 -2.85 -3.40 12.50
CA ILE A 53 -4.10 -3.13 11.80
C ILE A 53 -4.08 -3.79 10.44
N ARG A 54 -5.24 -4.31 10.05
CA ARG A 54 -5.49 -4.82 8.71
C ARG A 54 -6.77 -4.16 8.22
N THR A 55 -6.71 -3.54 7.07
CA THR A 55 -7.90 -2.89 6.50
C THR A 55 -8.01 -3.23 5.02
N GLU A 56 -9.23 -3.51 4.58
CA GLU A 56 -9.49 -3.87 3.20
C GLU A 56 -9.67 -2.62 2.36
N ILE A 57 -9.15 -2.64 1.14
CA ILE A 57 -9.40 -1.60 0.15
C ILE A 57 -10.62 -2.02 -0.66
N GLU A 58 -11.68 -1.23 -0.62
CA GLU A 58 -12.92 -1.54 -1.32
C GLU A 58 -12.85 -1.26 -2.81
N GLY A 59 -13.60 -2.02 -3.58
CA GLY A 59 -13.80 -1.76 -4.99
C GLY A 59 -12.58 -2.01 -5.86
N VAL A 60 -11.72 -2.93 -5.47
CA VAL A 60 -10.50 -3.21 -6.22
C VAL A 60 -10.74 -4.16 -7.39
N GLU A 61 -9.91 -4.01 -8.41
CA GLU A 61 -9.78 -4.98 -9.50
C GLU A 61 -8.36 -5.52 -9.48
N THR A 62 -8.22 -6.82 -9.53
CA THR A 62 -6.91 -7.47 -9.47
C THR A 62 -6.72 -8.39 -10.68
N THR A 63 -5.52 -8.37 -11.26
CA THR A 63 -5.17 -9.27 -12.36
C THR A 63 -4.09 -10.27 -11.97
N ALA A 64 -3.37 -10.01 -10.89
CA ALA A 64 -2.34 -10.90 -10.39
C ALA A 64 -2.19 -10.73 -8.88
N ALA A 65 -2.21 -11.84 -8.16
CA ALA A 65 -2.02 -11.86 -6.72
C ALA A 65 -0.57 -11.59 -6.34
N GLY A 66 -0.34 -11.25 -5.09
CA GLY A 66 0.98 -11.05 -4.53
C GLY A 66 0.97 -10.09 -3.35
N SER A 67 2.15 -9.86 -2.82
CA SER A 67 2.35 -8.98 -1.67
C SER A 67 3.50 -8.02 -1.95
N VAL A 68 3.40 -6.81 -1.41
CA VAL A 68 4.44 -5.80 -1.58
C VAL A 68 4.45 -4.88 -0.35
N LEU A 69 5.62 -4.36 -0.02
CA LEU A 69 5.75 -3.30 0.97
C LEU A 69 5.84 -1.96 0.24
N LEU A 70 5.08 -1.00 0.74
CA LEU A 70 5.02 0.35 0.17
C LEU A 70 5.33 1.38 1.26
N PRO A 71 6.19 2.37 0.97
CA PRO A 71 6.48 3.42 1.94
C PRO A 71 5.22 4.24 2.23
N SER A 72 4.78 4.21 3.48
CA SER A 72 3.51 4.78 3.89
C SER A 72 3.41 6.28 3.59
N VAL A 73 4.42 7.05 3.99
CA VAL A 73 4.41 8.51 3.83
C VAL A 73 4.36 8.91 2.36
N ARG A 74 5.19 8.26 1.53
CA ARG A 74 5.24 8.58 0.10
C ARG A 74 3.96 8.20 -0.62
N LEU A 75 3.43 7.01 -0.35
CA LEU A 75 2.19 6.57 -0.98
C LEU A 75 1.03 7.49 -0.57
N MET A 76 0.96 7.86 0.71
CA MET A 76 -0.05 8.79 1.20
C MET A 76 0.03 10.13 0.46
N ALA A 77 1.25 10.66 0.28
CA ALA A 77 1.44 11.92 -0.42
C ALA A 77 0.97 11.83 -1.89
N ILE A 78 1.32 10.75 -2.58
CA ILE A 78 0.89 10.52 -3.96
C ILE A 78 -0.63 10.52 -4.06
N VAL A 79 -1.29 9.80 -3.16
CA VAL A 79 -2.75 9.65 -3.21
C VAL A 79 -3.45 10.95 -2.85
N ARG A 80 -2.96 11.66 -1.84
CA ARG A 80 -3.53 12.96 -1.42
C ARG A 80 -3.43 14.02 -2.51
N GLU A 81 -2.29 14.08 -3.19
CA GLU A 81 -2.05 15.08 -4.24
C GLU A 81 -2.84 14.82 -5.52
N SER A 82 -3.40 13.63 -5.65
CA SER A 82 -4.17 13.27 -6.84
C SER A 82 -5.59 13.82 -6.75
N PRO A 83 -6.20 14.18 -7.89
CA PRO A 83 -7.57 14.67 -7.89
C PRO A 83 -8.57 13.61 -7.41
N PRO A 84 -9.73 14.04 -6.86
CA PRO A 84 -10.79 13.11 -6.51
C PRO A 84 -11.18 12.22 -7.68
N GLY A 85 -11.46 10.95 -7.40
CA GLY A 85 -11.88 9.99 -8.41
C GLY A 85 -10.75 9.40 -9.25
N THR A 86 -9.51 9.78 -8.99
CA THR A 86 -8.36 9.22 -9.73
C THR A 86 -8.32 7.70 -9.58
N THR A 87 -8.10 7.00 -10.69
CA THR A 87 -7.84 5.57 -10.70
C THR A 87 -6.35 5.33 -10.58
N PHE A 88 -5.98 4.50 -9.61
CA PHE A 88 -4.59 4.08 -9.40
C PHE A 88 -4.40 2.66 -9.87
N GLU A 89 -3.28 2.41 -10.52
CA GLU A 89 -2.83 1.06 -10.83
C GLU A 89 -1.49 0.84 -10.13
N ILE A 90 -1.42 -0.21 -9.32
CA ILE A 90 -0.21 -0.56 -8.57
C ILE A 90 0.25 -1.93 -9.06
N GLU A 91 1.48 -2.00 -9.52
CA GLU A 91 2.03 -3.25 -10.02
C GLU A 91 3.49 -3.41 -9.60
N THR A 92 3.92 -4.64 -9.40
CA THR A 92 5.32 -4.93 -9.17
C THR A 92 6.02 -5.21 -10.49
N ASP A 93 7.22 -4.67 -10.63
CA ASP A 93 8.06 -4.82 -11.80
C ASP A 93 9.50 -5.09 -11.32
N GLY A 94 9.84 -6.38 -11.20
CA GLY A 94 11.15 -6.77 -10.69
C GLY A 94 11.39 -6.26 -9.28
N ASN A 95 12.35 -5.34 -9.12
CA ASN A 95 12.75 -4.79 -7.83
C ASN A 95 12.02 -3.51 -7.46
N ALA A 96 10.98 -3.14 -8.20
CA ALA A 96 10.27 -1.91 -7.95
C ALA A 96 8.77 -2.12 -7.99
N THR A 97 8.06 -1.22 -7.31
CA THR A 97 6.63 -1.10 -7.42
C THR A 97 6.32 0.17 -8.21
N VAL A 98 5.47 0.05 -9.20
CA VAL A 98 5.08 1.17 -10.05
C VAL A 98 3.65 1.55 -9.70
N VAL A 99 3.44 2.81 -9.36
CA VAL A 99 2.13 3.38 -9.09
C VAL A 99 1.79 4.31 -10.24
N LYS A 100 0.75 3.99 -10.98
CA LYS A 100 0.27 4.79 -12.10
C LYS A 100 -1.00 5.53 -11.71
N ALA A 101 -1.04 6.82 -12.00
CA ALA A 101 -2.18 7.67 -11.70
C ALA A 101 -2.35 8.69 -12.82
N ALA A 102 -3.44 8.58 -13.59
CA ALA A 102 -3.72 9.47 -14.71
C ALA A 102 -2.50 9.56 -15.65
N ARG A 103 -1.81 10.71 -15.67
CA ARG A 103 -0.65 10.95 -16.53
C ARG A 103 0.67 10.77 -15.81
N SER A 104 0.62 10.45 -14.52
CA SER A 104 1.82 10.32 -13.68
C SER A 104 2.14 8.88 -13.40
N GLN A 105 3.41 8.60 -13.27
CA GLN A 105 3.90 7.29 -12.92
C GLN A 105 5.00 7.45 -11.88
N PHE A 106 4.84 6.74 -10.76
CA PHE A 106 5.79 6.77 -9.66
C PHE A 106 6.43 5.41 -9.51
N ARG A 107 7.75 5.40 -9.38
CA ARG A 107 8.50 4.17 -9.19
C ARG A 107 9.05 4.15 -7.76
N LEU A 108 8.60 3.19 -6.97
CA LEU A 108 8.98 3.05 -5.58
C LEU A 108 9.83 1.80 -5.40
N PRO A 109 10.84 1.84 -4.50
CA PRO A 109 11.62 0.63 -4.24
C PRO A 109 10.72 -0.44 -3.62
N ALA A 110 10.90 -1.69 -4.06
CA ALA A 110 10.19 -2.83 -3.48
C ALA A 110 11.08 -3.46 -2.42
N GLU A 111 10.53 -3.64 -1.22
CA GLU A 111 11.17 -4.37 -0.15
C GLU A 111 10.53 -5.75 0.00
N ASP A 112 11.27 -6.71 0.55
CA ASP A 112 10.79 -8.06 0.72
C ASP A 112 9.68 -8.11 1.78
N PRO A 113 8.45 -8.49 1.41
CA PRO A 113 7.35 -8.56 2.38
C PRO A 113 7.57 -9.56 3.50
N VAL A 114 8.46 -10.53 3.31
CA VAL A 114 8.78 -11.54 4.33
C VAL A 114 9.33 -10.91 5.61
N GLU A 115 10.00 -9.77 5.49
CA GLU A 115 10.58 -9.08 6.64
C GLU A 115 9.54 -8.32 7.47
N PHE A 116 8.34 -8.15 6.95
CA PHE A 116 7.29 -7.43 7.66
C PHE A 116 6.60 -8.35 8.68
N PRO A 117 6.43 -7.88 9.94
CA PRO A 117 5.78 -8.70 10.97
C PRO A 117 4.35 -9.07 10.59
N SER A 118 3.95 -10.27 10.97
CA SER A 118 2.57 -10.71 10.77
C SER A 118 1.61 -9.90 11.63
N VAL A 119 0.50 -9.51 11.05
CA VAL A 119 -0.59 -8.82 11.75
C VAL A 119 -1.76 -9.78 11.84
N ALA A 120 -2.09 -10.18 13.07
CA ALA A 120 -3.16 -11.12 13.34
C ALA A 120 -4.55 -10.48 13.28
#